data_fc5374336b788c9e0e59f2bb648c52ce
#
_entry.id   fc5374336b788c9e0e59f2bb648c52ce
#
_cell.length_a   1.000
_cell.length_b   1.000
_cell.length_c   1.000
_cell.angle_alpha   90.00
_cell.angle_beta   90.00
_cell.angle_gamma   90.00
#
_symmetry.space_group_name_H-M   'P 1'
#
loop_
_entity.id
_entity.type
_entity.pdbx_description
1 polymer ?
#
loop_
_entity_poly.entity_id
_entity_poly.type
_entity_poly.pdbx_seq_one_letter_code
_entity_poly.pdbx_strand_id
1 'polypeptide(L)'
;MVSTFYDPQAAAQASDALLNNGVDFLFGVMDEPTFLNLAEEAGVWTGYWNGDFPEQAPNWYTAGFDIGHGLGPFYTQQCQAVLNGSWVAPSTATLLDTPLGSWGPKVPQDVKDAVATAEAALKSGDLHVYEGPLMDNKGNQVLAAGETIDSLGAYEINWAVEGVSGLE
;
A
#
# COMPACT_ATOMS: atom_id res chain seq x y z
N MET A 1 -2.53 12.56 -12.76
CA MET A 1 -3.22 12.08 -11.52
C MET A 1 -4.68 11.90 -11.84
N VAL A 2 -5.28 10.78 -11.48
CA VAL A 2 -6.73 10.57 -11.58
C VAL A 2 -7.36 11.14 -10.32
N SER A 3 -8.37 12.01 -10.48
CA SER A 3 -8.97 12.73 -9.35
C SER A 3 -10.27 12.08 -8.82
N THR A 4 -10.39 10.77 -8.99
CA THR A 4 -11.52 9.96 -8.54
C THR A 4 -11.04 8.56 -8.15
N PHE A 5 -11.77 7.89 -7.26
CA PHE A 5 -11.50 6.50 -6.90
C PHE A 5 -12.12 5.49 -7.87
N TYR A 6 -13.17 5.88 -8.58
CA TYR A 6 -13.85 5.01 -9.54
C TYR A 6 -14.10 5.73 -10.86
N ASP A 7 -13.23 5.48 -11.82
CA ASP A 7 -13.37 5.93 -13.22
C ASP A 7 -12.52 5.01 -14.12
N PRO A 8 -13.09 3.89 -14.63
CA PRO A 8 -12.35 2.95 -15.46
C PRO A 8 -11.73 3.58 -16.71
N GLN A 9 -12.37 4.60 -17.29
CA GLN A 9 -11.83 5.28 -18.46
C GLN A 9 -10.60 6.13 -18.12
N ALA A 10 -10.67 6.90 -17.04
CA ALA A 10 -9.52 7.70 -16.59
C ALA A 10 -8.38 6.80 -16.10
N ALA A 11 -8.69 5.69 -15.42
CA ALA A 11 -7.70 4.69 -14.99
C ALA A 11 -7.00 4.05 -16.20
N ALA A 12 -7.75 3.68 -17.25
CA ALA A 12 -7.17 3.14 -18.47
C ALA A 12 -6.22 4.14 -19.15
N GLN A 13 -6.64 5.39 -19.31
CA GLN A 13 -5.80 6.43 -19.92
C GLN A 13 -4.51 6.69 -19.12
N ALA A 14 -4.61 6.72 -17.79
CA ALA A 14 -3.44 6.90 -16.93
C ALA A 14 -2.49 5.70 -17.01
N SER A 15 -3.03 4.47 -17.00
CA SER A 15 -2.26 3.24 -17.14
C SER A 15 -1.55 3.17 -18.48
N ASP A 16 -2.24 3.46 -19.57
CA ASP A 16 -1.65 3.51 -20.93
C ASP A 16 -0.50 4.52 -20.99
N ALA A 17 -0.68 5.70 -20.40
CA ALA A 17 0.37 6.70 -20.37
C ALA A 17 1.61 6.23 -19.59
N LEU A 18 1.44 5.54 -18.47
CA LEU A 18 2.54 4.99 -17.69
C LEU A 18 3.22 3.84 -18.43
N LEU A 19 2.46 2.91 -18.99
CA LEU A 19 2.98 1.78 -19.76
C LEU A 19 3.77 2.26 -21.01
N ASN A 20 3.27 3.28 -21.71
CA ASN A 20 3.98 3.90 -22.82
C ASN A 20 5.28 4.60 -22.41
N ASN A 21 5.41 5.00 -21.16
CA ASN A 21 6.65 5.52 -20.57
C ASN A 21 7.61 4.43 -20.09
N GLY A 22 7.26 3.15 -20.25
CA GLY A 22 8.15 2.03 -20.02
C GLY A 22 8.27 1.63 -18.54
N VAL A 23 7.21 1.82 -17.74
CA VAL A 23 7.18 1.30 -16.37
C VAL A 23 7.21 -0.23 -16.38
N ASP A 24 7.87 -0.84 -15.42
CA ASP A 24 7.96 -2.29 -15.22
C ASP A 24 7.09 -2.78 -14.04
N PHE A 25 6.51 -1.85 -13.31
CA PHE A 25 5.54 -2.10 -12.24
C PHE A 25 4.43 -1.05 -12.28
N LEU A 26 3.18 -1.50 -12.36
CA LEU A 26 2.00 -0.64 -12.36
C LEU A 26 1.17 -0.90 -11.09
N PHE A 27 1.06 0.09 -10.24
CA PHE A 27 0.31 0.00 -8.99
C PHE A 27 -0.72 1.12 -8.90
N GLY A 28 -1.92 0.80 -8.46
CA GLY A 28 -3.02 1.76 -8.39
C GLY A 28 -3.74 1.75 -7.05
N VAL A 29 -4.29 2.92 -6.70
CA VAL A 29 -5.18 3.14 -5.55
C VAL A 29 -6.53 3.56 -6.11
N MET A 30 -7.23 2.60 -6.73
CA MET A 30 -8.54 2.79 -7.36
C MET A 30 -9.52 1.77 -6.78
N ASP A 31 -10.82 2.06 -6.81
CA ASP A 31 -11.89 1.14 -6.40
C ASP A 31 -12.37 0.29 -7.59
N GLU A 32 -11.49 0.05 -8.58
CA GLU A 32 -11.76 -0.75 -9.75
C GLU A 32 -10.47 -1.35 -10.34
N PRO A 33 -10.53 -2.53 -11.01
CA PRO A 33 -9.33 -3.30 -11.36
C PRO A 33 -8.76 -3.04 -12.76
N THR A 34 -9.17 -2.00 -13.48
CA THR A 34 -8.78 -1.78 -14.89
C THR A 34 -7.27 -1.81 -15.08
N PHE A 35 -6.51 -1.16 -14.19
CA PHE A 35 -5.06 -1.12 -14.30
C PHE A 35 -4.39 -2.49 -14.11
N LEU A 36 -5.01 -3.42 -13.35
CA LEU A 36 -4.51 -4.80 -13.19
C LEU A 36 -4.59 -5.55 -14.52
N ASN A 37 -5.74 -5.44 -15.22
CA ASN A 37 -5.94 -6.09 -16.50
C ASN A 37 -4.98 -5.54 -17.56
N LEU A 38 -4.77 -4.22 -17.60
CA LEU A 38 -3.82 -3.59 -18.54
C LEU A 38 -2.37 -3.98 -18.25
N ALA A 39 -1.98 -4.09 -16.99
CA ALA A 39 -0.67 -4.60 -16.60
C ALA A 39 -0.47 -6.07 -17.04
N GLU A 40 -1.48 -6.92 -16.85
CA GLU A 40 -1.47 -8.31 -17.33
C GLU A 40 -1.27 -8.38 -18.85
N GLU A 41 -2.04 -7.59 -19.62
CA GLU A 41 -1.93 -7.53 -21.09
C GLU A 41 -0.57 -7.03 -21.55
N ALA A 42 0.00 -6.05 -20.85
CA ALA A 42 1.31 -5.49 -21.15
C ALA A 42 2.48 -6.38 -20.69
N GLY A 43 2.24 -7.37 -19.86
CA GLY A 43 3.29 -8.20 -19.26
C GLY A 43 4.12 -7.48 -18.21
N VAL A 44 3.53 -6.56 -17.48
CA VAL A 44 4.13 -5.72 -16.46
C VAL A 44 3.63 -6.13 -15.07
N TRP A 45 4.50 -6.09 -14.07
CA TRP A 45 4.14 -6.43 -12.70
C TRP A 45 3.07 -5.49 -12.13
N THR A 46 2.17 -6.02 -11.33
CA THR A 46 1.12 -5.25 -10.68
C THR A 46 0.74 -5.79 -9.32
N GLY A 47 0.04 -5.00 -8.54
CA GLY A 47 -0.52 -5.35 -7.25
C GLY A 47 -1.67 -4.42 -6.87
N TYR A 48 -2.35 -4.71 -5.77
CA TYR A 48 -3.50 -3.92 -5.35
C TYR A 48 -3.40 -3.51 -3.88
N TRP A 49 -3.90 -2.32 -3.54
CA TRP A 49 -3.68 -1.74 -2.21
C TRP A 49 -4.73 -2.14 -1.16
N ASN A 50 -5.96 -2.44 -1.56
CA ASN A 50 -7.08 -2.66 -0.63
C ASN A 50 -7.85 -3.97 -0.86
N GLY A 51 -7.23 -4.92 -1.52
CA GLY A 51 -7.84 -6.23 -1.78
C GLY A 51 -6.86 -7.20 -2.41
N ASP A 52 -7.30 -8.43 -2.59
CA ASP A 52 -6.53 -9.50 -3.21
C ASP A 52 -7.27 -10.00 -4.45
N PHE A 53 -6.76 -9.65 -5.64
CA PHE A 53 -7.41 -9.90 -6.93
C PHE A 53 -6.46 -10.56 -7.94
N PRO A 54 -5.86 -11.72 -7.61
CA PRO A 54 -4.91 -12.40 -8.50
C PRO A 54 -5.55 -12.83 -9.83
N GLU A 55 -6.87 -13.02 -9.88
CA GLU A 55 -7.59 -13.38 -11.10
C GLU A 55 -7.63 -12.26 -12.15
N GLN A 56 -7.39 -11.00 -11.74
CA GLN A 56 -7.36 -9.86 -12.66
C GLN A 56 -6.00 -9.74 -13.40
N ALA A 57 -4.95 -10.34 -12.85
CA ALA A 57 -3.62 -10.36 -13.46
C ALA A 57 -2.93 -11.72 -13.16
N PRO A 58 -3.44 -12.83 -13.72
CA PRO A 58 -3.07 -14.19 -13.29
C PRO A 58 -1.61 -14.54 -13.50
N ASN A 59 -0.87 -13.82 -14.36
CA ASN A 59 0.55 -14.05 -14.61
C ASN A 59 1.46 -13.00 -13.97
N TRP A 60 1.01 -11.76 -13.86
CA TRP A 60 1.86 -10.63 -13.49
C TRP A 60 1.46 -9.99 -12.16
N TYR A 61 0.53 -10.59 -11.43
CA TYR A 61 0.20 -10.18 -10.07
C TYR A 61 1.37 -10.45 -9.12
N THR A 62 1.68 -9.49 -8.26
CA THR A 62 2.66 -9.69 -7.18
C THR A 62 1.97 -10.15 -5.92
N ALA A 63 1.32 -9.23 -5.23
CA ALA A 63 0.44 -9.46 -4.09
C ALA A 63 -0.43 -8.23 -3.90
N GLY A 64 -1.56 -8.39 -3.22
CA GLY A 64 -2.37 -7.28 -2.72
C GLY A 64 -2.25 -7.15 -1.20
N PHE A 65 -2.80 -6.07 -0.66
CA PHE A 65 -3.01 -5.95 0.78
C PHE A 65 -4.44 -6.40 1.10
N ASP A 66 -4.59 -7.47 1.84
CA ASP A 66 -5.91 -8.03 2.16
C ASP A 66 -6.55 -7.29 3.35
N ILE A 67 -7.02 -6.07 3.06
CA ILE A 67 -7.70 -5.23 4.04
C ILE A 67 -8.93 -5.94 4.62
N GLY A 68 -9.64 -6.74 3.84
CA GLY A 68 -10.80 -7.49 4.30
C GLY A 68 -10.47 -8.43 5.45
N HIS A 69 -9.38 -9.17 5.35
CA HIS A 69 -8.90 -10.03 6.43
C HIS A 69 -8.32 -9.25 7.61
N GLY A 70 -7.71 -8.09 7.38
CA GLY A 70 -7.24 -7.21 8.45
C GLY A 70 -8.38 -6.54 9.22
N LEU A 71 -9.38 -6.01 8.52
CA LEU A 71 -10.52 -5.31 9.11
C LEU A 71 -11.58 -6.26 9.70
N GLY A 72 -11.76 -7.45 9.15
CA GLY A 72 -12.79 -8.40 9.55
C GLY A 72 -12.78 -8.73 11.03
N PRO A 73 -11.67 -9.15 11.63
CA PRO A 73 -11.55 -9.40 13.07
C PRO A 73 -11.88 -8.17 13.92
N PHE A 74 -11.41 -7.01 13.50
CA PHE A 74 -11.70 -5.75 14.21
C PHE A 74 -13.20 -5.44 14.23
N TYR A 75 -13.88 -5.47 13.09
CA TYR A 75 -15.31 -5.24 13.03
C TYR A 75 -16.11 -6.28 13.82
N THR A 76 -15.70 -7.54 13.76
CA THR A 76 -16.33 -8.61 14.55
C THR A 76 -16.22 -8.32 16.04
N GLN A 77 -15.05 -7.89 16.52
CA GLN A 77 -14.82 -7.53 17.91
C GLN A 77 -15.68 -6.33 18.33
N GLN A 78 -15.76 -5.29 17.48
CA GLN A 78 -16.59 -4.11 17.76
C GLN A 78 -18.08 -4.49 17.86
N CYS A 79 -18.59 -5.27 16.93
CA CYS A 79 -19.97 -5.75 16.96
C CYS A 79 -20.24 -6.59 18.21
N GLN A 80 -19.34 -7.48 18.58
CA GLN A 80 -19.49 -8.31 19.79
C GLN A 80 -19.48 -7.45 21.06
N ALA A 81 -18.67 -6.41 21.13
CA ALA A 81 -18.64 -5.47 22.25
C ALA A 81 -19.96 -4.71 22.38
N VAL A 82 -20.58 -4.29 21.28
CA VAL A 82 -21.91 -3.68 21.28
C VAL A 82 -22.97 -4.65 21.79
N LEU A 83 -22.96 -5.90 21.30
CA LEU A 83 -23.92 -6.92 21.73
C LEU A 83 -23.79 -7.25 23.23
N ASN A 84 -22.60 -7.22 23.76
CA ASN A 84 -22.33 -7.47 25.18
C ASN A 84 -22.53 -6.24 26.08
N GLY A 85 -22.82 -5.07 25.51
CA GLY A 85 -22.94 -3.80 26.24
C GLY A 85 -21.60 -3.27 26.80
N SER A 86 -20.47 -3.77 26.31
CA SER A 86 -19.12 -3.36 26.73
C SER A 86 -18.44 -2.37 25.77
N TRP A 87 -19.10 -2.02 24.68
CA TRP A 87 -18.51 -1.14 23.69
C TRP A 87 -18.30 0.28 24.23
N VAL A 88 -17.09 0.80 23.99
CA VAL A 88 -16.70 2.19 24.28
C VAL A 88 -16.10 2.76 23.01
N ALA A 89 -16.51 3.98 22.63
CA ALA A 89 -15.91 4.65 21.49
C ALA A 89 -14.40 4.84 21.70
N PRO A 90 -13.56 4.41 20.76
CA PRO A 90 -12.11 4.62 20.88
C PRO A 90 -11.80 6.13 20.86
N SER A 91 -10.89 6.57 21.72
CA SER A 91 -10.46 7.96 21.79
C SER A 91 -9.25 8.27 20.90
N THR A 92 -8.64 7.24 20.32
CA THR A 92 -7.46 7.34 19.47
C THR A 92 -7.60 6.47 18.23
N ALA A 93 -6.84 6.78 17.17
CA ALA A 93 -6.74 5.93 16.02
C ALA A 93 -6.15 4.57 16.39
N THR A 94 -6.62 3.52 15.72
CA THR A 94 -6.11 2.15 15.89
C THR A 94 -5.46 1.72 14.58
N LEU A 95 -4.21 1.28 14.68
CA LEU A 95 -3.54 0.62 13.56
C LEU A 95 -3.99 -0.84 13.50
N LEU A 96 -4.35 -1.28 12.31
CA LEU A 96 -4.76 -2.66 12.06
C LEU A 96 -3.69 -3.35 11.25
N ASP A 97 -3.39 -4.59 11.62
CA ASP A 97 -2.52 -5.45 10.80
C ASP A 97 -3.27 -5.83 9.51
N THR A 98 -2.69 -5.48 8.38
CA THR A 98 -3.23 -5.80 7.06
C THR A 98 -2.29 -6.81 6.42
N PRO A 99 -2.66 -8.10 6.37
CA PRO A 99 -1.82 -9.12 5.79
C PRO A 99 -1.67 -8.91 4.28
N LEU A 100 -0.58 -9.43 3.74
CA LEU A 100 -0.46 -9.62 2.31
C LEU A 100 -1.43 -10.72 1.85
N GLY A 101 -2.01 -10.52 0.69
CA GLY A 101 -2.86 -11.49 0.01
C GLY A 101 -2.05 -12.58 -0.69
N SER A 102 -2.66 -13.17 -1.71
CA SER A 102 -2.07 -14.27 -2.49
C SER A 102 -0.88 -13.79 -3.31
N TRP A 103 0.19 -14.57 -3.32
CA TRP A 103 1.30 -14.33 -4.22
C TRP A 103 1.00 -14.80 -5.64
N GLY A 104 1.31 -13.97 -6.61
CA GLY A 104 1.28 -14.36 -8.01
C GLY A 104 2.26 -15.51 -8.32
N PRO A 105 1.90 -16.37 -9.30
CA PRO A 105 2.66 -17.62 -9.55
C PRO A 105 4.07 -17.41 -10.09
N LYS A 106 4.34 -16.27 -10.72
CA LYS A 106 5.65 -15.93 -11.29
C LYS A 106 6.56 -15.18 -10.32
N VAL A 107 6.06 -14.75 -9.16
CA VAL A 107 6.90 -14.04 -8.20
C VAL A 107 7.99 -14.98 -7.67
N PRO A 108 9.27 -14.61 -7.83
CA PRO A 108 10.40 -15.44 -7.39
C PRO A 108 10.38 -15.69 -5.89
N GLN A 109 10.89 -16.85 -5.47
CA GLN A 109 10.87 -17.22 -4.05
C GLN A 109 11.76 -16.30 -3.20
N ASP A 110 12.90 -15.86 -3.72
CA ASP A 110 13.81 -14.92 -3.05
C ASP A 110 13.15 -13.56 -2.78
N VAL A 111 12.25 -13.09 -3.67
CA VAL A 111 11.45 -11.88 -3.44
C VAL A 111 10.45 -12.10 -2.30
N LYS A 112 9.77 -13.25 -2.28
CA LYS A 112 8.83 -13.59 -1.19
C LYS A 112 9.56 -13.67 0.15
N ASP A 113 10.74 -14.26 0.19
CA ASP A 113 11.57 -14.39 1.38
C ASP A 113 12.08 -13.02 1.86
N ALA A 114 12.48 -12.14 0.94
CA ALA A 114 12.89 -10.77 1.26
C ALA A 114 11.72 -9.95 1.86
N VAL A 115 10.53 -10.06 1.29
CA VAL A 115 9.33 -9.38 1.82
C VAL A 115 8.97 -9.93 3.19
N ALA A 116 8.99 -11.25 3.40
CA ALA A 116 8.72 -11.85 4.72
C ALA A 116 9.73 -11.39 5.77
N THR A 117 10.99 -11.23 5.39
CA THR A 117 12.03 -10.69 6.27
C THR A 117 11.76 -9.23 6.65
N ALA A 118 11.40 -8.40 5.66
CA ALA A 118 11.08 -7.00 5.89
C ALA A 118 9.81 -6.85 6.76
N GLU A 119 8.78 -7.66 6.51
CA GLU A 119 7.56 -7.69 7.33
C GLU A 119 7.87 -8.05 8.79
N ALA A 120 8.70 -9.08 9.01
CA ALA A 120 9.12 -9.45 10.36
C ALA A 120 9.88 -8.32 11.05
N ALA A 121 10.78 -7.63 10.35
CA ALA A 121 11.54 -6.52 10.88
C ALA A 121 10.66 -5.29 11.19
N LEU A 122 9.65 -5.01 10.37
CA LEU A 122 8.64 -3.98 10.67
C LEU A 122 7.84 -4.31 11.93
N LYS A 123 7.40 -5.57 12.08
CA LYS A 123 6.64 -6.03 13.25
C LYS A 123 7.46 -6.04 14.54
N SER A 124 8.76 -6.33 14.46
CA SER A 124 9.68 -6.27 15.62
C SER A 124 10.12 -4.84 15.98
N GLY A 125 9.96 -3.88 15.08
CA GLY A 125 10.46 -2.53 15.23
C GLY A 125 11.95 -2.36 14.87
N ASP A 126 12.55 -3.37 14.23
CA ASP A 126 13.93 -3.31 13.72
C ASP A 126 14.04 -2.57 12.37
N LEU A 127 12.91 -2.39 11.70
CA LEU A 127 12.79 -1.63 10.47
C LEU A 127 11.73 -0.54 10.63
N HIS A 128 12.08 0.68 10.26
CA HIS A 128 11.17 1.82 10.22
C HIS A 128 10.97 2.27 8.77
N VAL A 129 9.71 2.60 8.39
CA VAL A 129 9.42 3.11 7.04
C VAL A 129 10.04 4.49 6.85
N TYR A 130 9.99 5.31 7.91
CA TYR A 130 10.60 6.64 7.92
C TYR A 130 11.66 6.70 9.02
N GLU A 131 12.92 6.66 8.61
CA GLU A 131 14.08 6.78 9.48
C GLU A 131 15.05 7.79 8.90
N GLY A 132 15.53 8.71 9.74
CA GLY A 132 16.48 9.76 9.34
C GLY A 132 17.92 9.26 9.20
N PRO A 133 18.75 10.03 8.46
CA PRO A 133 18.43 11.38 7.99
C PRO A 133 17.54 11.38 6.73
N LEU A 134 16.48 12.16 6.73
CA LEU A 134 15.62 12.36 5.57
C LEU A 134 15.58 13.85 5.20
N MET A 135 15.60 14.09 3.88
CA MET A 135 15.42 15.41 3.29
C MET A 135 14.06 15.48 2.61
N ASP A 136 13.44 16.65 2.61
CA ASP A 136 12.28 16.91 1.78
C ASP A 136 12.70 17.23 0.33
N ASN A 137 11.72 17.32 -0.56
CA ASN A 137 11.95 17.64 -1.97
C ASN A 137 12.35 19.10 -2.21
N LYS A 138 12.47 19.92 -1.15
CA LYS A 138 12.94 21.31 -1.17
C LYS A 138 14.35 21.45 -0.58
N GLY A 139 14.96 20.33 -0.14
CA GLY A 139 16.29 20.28 0.43
C GLY A 139 16.36 20.61 1.92
N ASN A 140 15.23 20.62 2.64
CA ASN A 140 15.25 20.78 4.09
C ASN A 140 15.35 19.41 4.76
N GLN A 141 16.12 19.31 5.83
CA GLN A 141 16.16 18.11 6.65
C GLN A 141 14.89 18.02 7.50
N VAL A 142 14.11 16.96 7.30
CA VAL A 142 12.82 16.71 7.99
C VAL A 142 12.93 15.67 9.10
N LEU A 143 13.95 14.78 9.02
CA LEU A 143 14.34 13.88 10.10
C LEU A 143 15.84 13.89 10.28
N ALA A 144 16.31 14.02 11.51
CA ALA A 144 17.72 13.86 11.83
C ALA A 144 18.13 12.36 11.89
N ALA A 145 19.42 12.08 11.87
CA ALA A 145 19.90 10.70 11.96
C ALA A 145 19.40 10.00 13.24
N GLY A 146 18.79 8.83 13.08
CA GLY A 146 18.21 8.03 14.15
C GLY A 146 16.82 8.50 14.63
N GLU A 147 16.26 9.56 14.06
CA GLU A 147 14.86 9.91 14.27
C GLU A 147 13.97 9.04 13.38
N THR A 148 12.82 8.65 13.91
CA THR A 148 11.82 7.83 13.18
C THR A 148 10.45 8.45 13.29
N ILE A 149 9.60 8.21 12.29
CA ILE A 149 8.16 8.49 12.36
C ILE A 149 7.44 7.17 12.44
N ASP A 150 6.58 7.00 13.43
CA ASP A 150 5.72 5.84 13.55
C ASP A 150 4.53 5.90 12.57
N SER A 151 3.78 4.81 12.51
CA SER A 151 2.66 4.71 11.56
C SER A 151 1.55 5.72 11.82
N LEU A 152 1.35 6.19 13.04
CA LEU A 152 0.38 7.26 13.35
C LEU A 152 0.91 8.62 12.93
N GLY A 153 2.18 8.92 13.24
CA GLY A 153 2.84 10.15 12.81
C GLY A 153 2.92 10.29 11.28
N ALA A 154 2.91 9.17 10.54
CA ALA A 154 2.90 9.19 9.08
C ALA A 154 1.65 9.89 8.49
N TYR A 155 0.53 9.90 9.19
CA TYR A 155 -0.66 10.65 8.78
C TYR A 155 -0.53 12.18 8.91
N GLU A 156 0.46 12.64 9.64
CA GLU A 156 0.74 14.09 9.83
C GLU A 156 1.77 14.62 8.82
N ILE A 157 2.35 13.74 7.98
CA ILE A 157 3.33 14.12 6.96
C ILE A 157 2.65 15.04 5.94
N ASN A 158 3.21 16.23 5.77
CA ASN A 158 2.75 17.25 4.82
C ASN A 158 3.86 17.73 3.87
N TRP A 159 4.90 16.93 3.72
CA TRP A 159 6.06 17.14 2.86
C TRP A 159 6.29 15.90 1.99
N ALA A 160 7.00 16.07 0.89
CA ALA A 160 7.44 14.99 0.04
C ALA A 160 8.94 14.74 0.24
N VAL A 161 9.37 13.48 0.16
CA VAL A 161 10.80 13.13 0.29
C VAL A 161 11.60 13.61 -0.94
N GLU A 162 12.91 13.75 -0.77
CA GLU A 162 13.85 14.01 -1.86
C GLU A 162 13.62 13.05 -3.04
N GLY A 163 13.67 13.58 -4.26
CA GLY A 163 13.42 12.84 -5.50
C GLY A 163 11.96 12.87 -5.97
N VAL A 164 11.01 13.26 -5.11
CA VAL A 164 9.61 13.46 -5.53
C VAL A 164 9.45 14.82 -6.20
N SER A 165 8.89 14.85 -7.39
CA SER A 165 8.62 16.08 -8.16
C SER A 165 7.13 16.22 -8.48
N GLY A 166 6.69 17.48 -8.80
CA GLY A 166 5.31 17.78 -9.18
C GLY A 166 4.35 17.94 -7.99
N LEU A 167 4.88 18.06 -6.79
CA LEU A 167 4.15 18.43 -5.57
C LEU A 167 4.75 19.76 -5.06
N GLU A 168 4.29 20.87 -5.63
CA GLU A 168 4.71 22.23 -5.25
C GLU A 168 3.74 22.88 -4.27
#